data_b9954df4bf52ea29022e080d3641be2e
#
_entry.id   b9954df4bf52ea29022e080d3641be2e
#
_cell.length_a   1.000
_cell.length_b   1.000
_cell.length_c   1.000
_cell.angle_alpha   90.00
_cell.angle_beta   90.00
_cell.angle_gamma   90.00
#
_symmetry.space_group_name_H-M   'P 1'
#
loop_
_entity.id
_entity.type
_entity.pdbx_description
1 polymer ?
#
loop_
_entity_poly.entity_id
_entity_poly.type
_entity_poly.pdbx_seq_one_letter_code
_entity_poly.pdbx_strand_id
1 'polypeptide(L)'
;IDLLARLAALFVAPLRPGAEKELARLECALVERFPAYRSLVEGIAGAAAVCPPSGAIAGIYARVDRERGVWKAPANVVINGIAGLLVDYTEREQEVLNSDTAVGKSINAIRQFPGRGWLVWGTRTLAGNDAEWRYVSVRRFCNMIEVSIRQAAESFAFEPNDGATWGRLRTMIDNYLTVKWRAGALPGQRPE
;
A
#
# COMPACT_ATOMS: atom_id res chain seq x y z
N ILE A 1 12.54 44.83 -1.70
CA ILE A 1 11.12 45.23 -1.87
C ILE A 1 10.64 44.85 -3.28
N ASP A 2 11.45 45.10 -4.32
CA ASP A 2 11.09 44.80 -5.71
C ASP A 2 10.90 43.31 -5.99
N LEU A 3 11.66 42.43 -5.33
CA LEU A 3 11.62 40.98 -5.52
C LEU A 3 10.31 40.34 -4.97
N LEU A 4 9.88 40.82 -3.81
CA LEU A 4 8.64 40.37 -3.19
C LEU A 4 7.40 40.87 -3.93
N ALA A 5 7.45 42.10 -4.46
CA ALA A 5 6.39 42.66 -5.28
C ALA A 5 6.23 41.92 -6.61
N ARG A 6 7.32 41.50 -7.24
CA ARG A 6 7.31 40.69 -8.47
C ARG A 6 6.78 39.30 -8.22
N LEU A 7 7.12 38.71 -7.08
CA LEU A 7 6.59 37.37 -6.66
C LEU A 7 5.09 37.47 -6.39
N ALA A 8 4.62 38.45 -5.65
CA ALA A 8 3.20 38.67 -5.38
C ALA A 8 2.40 38.89 -6.67
N ALA A 9 2.95 39.61 -7.65
CA ALA A 9 2.30 39.81 -8.95
C ALA A 9 2.12 38.51 -9.75
N LEU A 10 3.01 37.52 -9.59
CA LEU A 10 2.92 36.20 -10.24
C LEU A 10 1.85 35.29 -9.59
N PHE A 11 1.57 35.48 -8.29
CA PHE A 11 0.50 34.72 -7.60
C PHE A 11 -0.92 35.27 -7.83
N VAL A 12 -1.04 36.53 -8.22
CA VAL A 12 -2.33 37.20 -8.47
C VAL A 12 -2.82 37.02 -9.91
N ALA A 13 -1.94 36.76 -10.85
CA ALA A 13 -2.29 36.54 -12.25
C ALA A 13 -2.38 35.03 -12.56
N PRO A 14 -3.31 34.58 -13.45
CA PRO A 14 -3.27 33.20 -13.92
C PRO A 14 -1.90 32.94 -14.54
N LEU A 15 -1.27 31.81 -14.11
CA LEU A 15 0.07 31.41 -14.54
C LEU A 15 0.16 31.41 -16.07
N ARG A 16 0.92 32.34 -16.63
CA ARG A 16 1.18 32.39 -18.06
C ARG A 16 2.16 31.29 -18.47
N PRO A 17 2.06 30.74 -19.69
CA PRO A 17 3.06 29.78 -20.20
C PRO A 17 4.46 30.42 -20.09
N GLY A 18 5.37 29.78 -19.37
CA GLY A 18 6.73 30.22 -19.09
C GLY A 18 6.95 30.94 -17.77
N ALA A 19 5.92 31.31 -17.02
CA ALA A 19 6.02 31.89 -15.67
C ALA A 19 6.75 30.98 -14.68
N GLU A 20 6.71 29.65 -14.87
CA GLU A 20 7.40 28.68 -14.04
C GLU A 20 8.91 28.89 -13.96
N LYS A 21 9.53 29.21 -15.09
CA LYS A 21 10.98 29.52 -15.14
C LYS A 21 11.34 30.82 -14.42
N GLU A 22 10.47 31.80 -14.50
CA GLU A 22 10.66 33.07 -13.81
C GLU A 22 10.43 32.93 -12.33
N LEU A 23 9.39 32.19 -11.92
CA LEU A 23 9.13 31.79 -10.52
C LEU A 23 10.34 31.10 -9.90
N ALA A 24 10.88 30.08 -10.54
CA ALA A 24 12.04 29.34 -10.05
C ALA A 24 13.28 30.24 -9.88
N ARG A 25 13.53 31.20 -10.82
CA ARG A 25 14.63 32.17 -10.70
C ARG A 25 14.44 33.11 -9.52
N LEU A 26 13.22 33.62 -9.31
CA LEU A 26 12.89 34.52 -8.21
C LEU A 26 12.99 33.80 -6.87
N GLU A 27 12.54 32.54 -6.81
CA GLU A 27 12.66 31.70 -5.62
C GLU A 27 14.11 31.43 -5.26
N CYS A 28 14.96 31.05 -6.21
CA CYS A 28 16.41 30.92 -5.99
C CYS A 28 17.01 32.18 -5.44
N ALA A 29 16.68 33.36 -6.02
CA ALA A 29 17.21 34.63 -5.56
C ALA A 29 16.73 35.02 -4.15
N LEU A 30 15.51 34.63 -3.76
CA LEU A 30 14.99 34.81 -2.40
C LEU A 30 15.70 33.90 -1.39
N VAL A 31 15.86 32.62 -1.72
CA VAL A 31 16.58 31.67 -0.89
C VAL A 31 18.03 32.09 -0.64
N GLU A 32 18.69 32.69 -1.66
CA GLU A 32 20.06 33.17 -1.50
C GLU A 32 20.16 34.45 -0.65
N ARG A 33 19.23 35.37 -0.81
CA ARG A 33 19.30 36.71 -0.19
C ARG A 33 18.68 36.82 1.20
N PHE A 34 17.71 35.96 1.52
CA PHE A 34 16.95 36.06 2.76
C PHE A 34 17.04 34.75 3.55
N PRO A 35 17.93 34.64 4.56
CA PRO A 35 18.08 33.43 5.40
C PRO A 35 16.77 32.99 6.04
N ALA A 36 15.92 33.92 6.48
CA ALA A 36 14.62 33.60 7.06
C ALA A 36 13.68 32.93 6.06
N TYR A 37 13.70 33.33 4.80
CA TYR A 37 12.92 32.69 3.74
C TYR A 37 13.45 31.26 3.46
N ARG A 38 14.76 31.10 3.41
CA ARG A 38 15.41 29.79 3.29
C ARG A 38 14.95 28.84 4.40
N SER A 39 15.06 29.26 5.66
CA SER A 39 14.63 28.44 6.81
C SER A 39 13.15 28.09 6.76
N LEU A 40 12.31 29.00 6.28
CA LEU A 40 10.88 28.75 6.10
C LEU A 40 10.64 27.68 5.01
N VAL A 41 11.27 27.82 3.85
CA VAL A 41 11.15 26.87 2.73
C VAL A 41 11.67 25.49 3.14
N GLU A 42 12.82 25.41 3.79
CA GLU A 42 13.39 24.17 4.31
C GLU A 42 12.46 23.53 5.36
N GLY A 43 11.87 24.32 6.26
CA GLY A 43 10.90 23.85 7.26
C GLY A 43 9.62 23.30 6.61
N ILE A 44 9.07 23.99 5.62
CA ILE A 44 7.88 23.53 4.87
C ILE A 44 8.22 22.26 4.06
N ALA A 45 9.35 22.27 3.38
CA ALA A 45 9.79 21.10 2.59
C ALA A 45 10.01 19.89 3.50
N GLY A 46 10.63 20.08 4.68
CA GLY A 46 10.80 19.02 5.68
C GLY A 46 9.47 18.48 6.20
N ALA A 47 8.52 19.35 6.52
CA ALA A 47 7.20 18.96 6.98
C ALA A 47 6.39 18.26 5.87
N ALA A 48 6.45 18.76 4.63
CA ALA A 48 5.77 18.16 3.49
C ALA A 48 6.38 16.82 3.04
N ALA A 49 7.65 16.57 3.36
CA ALA A 49 8.32 15.32 3.06
C ALA A 49 7.85 14.15 3.94
N VAL A 50 7.20 14.44 5.09
CA VAL A 50 6.66 13.42 5.98
C VAL A 50 5.31 12.94 5.45
N CYS A 51 5.32 11.78 4.80
CA CYS A 51 4.11 11.18 4.25
C CYS A 51 3.73 9.89 4.99
N PRO A 52 2.42 9.64 5.22
CA PRO A 52 1.97 8.36 5.71
C PRO A 52 2.36 7.22 4.74
N PRO A 53 2.74 6.03 5.24
CA PRO A 53 3.20 4.93 4.41
C PRO A 53 2.09 4.26 3.60
N SER A 54 0.83 4.57 3.85
CA SER A 54 -0.34 3.88 3.27
C SER A 54 -0.34 3.85 1.74
N GLY A 55 0.02 4.95 1.07
CA GLY A 55 0.10 5.01 -0.39
C GLY A 55 1.19 4.09 -0.95
N ALA A 56 2.38 4.10 -0.34
CA ALA A 56 3.49 3.23 -0.73
C ALA A 56 3.15 1.75 -0.50
N ILE A 57 2.51 1.43 0.62
CA ILE A 57 2.07 0.06 0.94
C ILE A 57 1.00 -0.41 -0.05
N ALA A 58 0.02 0.43 -0.40
CA ALA A 58 -0.98 0.10 -1.42
C ALA A 58 -0.32 -0.19 -2.78
N GLY A 59 0.66 0.61 -3.18
CA GLY A 59 1.45 0.38 -4.40
C GLY A 59 2.23 -0.95 -4.37
N ILE A 60 2.80 -1.31 -3.23
CA ILE A 60 3.48 -2.61 -3.03
C ILE A 60 2.48 -3.76 -3.15
N TYR A 61 1.30 -3.65 -2.54
CA TYR A 61 0.26 -4.67 -2.64
C TYR A 61 -0.14 -4.87 -4.11
N ALA A 62 -0.44 -3.80 -4.84
CA ALA A 62 -0.78 -3.87 -6.26
C ALA A 62 0.34 -4.51 -7.11
N ARG A 63 1.60 -4.20 -6.82
CA ARG A 63 2.75 -4.80 -7.49
C ARG A 63 2.86 -6.29 -7.20
N VAL A 64 2.80 -6.70 -5.94
CA VAL A 64 2.89 -8.11 -5.56
C VAL A 64 1.72 -8.92 -6.12
N ASP A 65 0.50 -8.37 -6.09
CA ASP A 65 -0.68 -9.00 -6.67
C ASP A 65 -0.53 -9.29 -8.15
N ARG A 66 0.01 -8.31 -8.91
CA ARG A 66 0.23 -8.46 -10.34
C ARG A 66 1.35 -9.45 -10.68
N GLU A 67 2.44 -9.43 -9.91
CA GLU A 67 3.64 -10.22 -10.20
C GLU A 67 3.56 -11.64 -9.63
N ARG A 68 2.90 -11.82 -8.49
CA ARG A 68 2.97 -13.07 -7.73
C ARG A 68 1.60 -13.61 -7.29
N GLY A 69 0.54 -12.82 -7.43
CA GLY A 69 -0.83 -13.14 -7.02
C GLY A 69 -1.18 -12.68 -5.61
N VAL A 70 -2.49 -12.45 -5.39
CA VAL A 70 -3.07 -11.92 -4.14
C VAL A 70 -2.76 -12.80 -2.92
N TRP A 71 -2.57 -14.11 -3.14
CA TRP A 71 -2.23 -15.10 -2.09
C TRP A 71 -0.78 -15.01 -1.60
N LYS A 72 0.06 -14.20 -2.24
CA LYS A 72 1.43 -13.98 -1.76
C LYS A 72 1.49 -12.85 -0.74
N ALA A 73 2.28 -13.09 0.29
CA ALA A 73 2.49 -12.10 1.34
C ALA A 73 3.24 -10.86 0.77
N PRO A 74 2.69 -9.64 0.89
CA PRO A 74 3.36 -8.42 0.48
C PRO A 74 4.39 -7.95 1.52
N ALA A 75 5.27 -8.85 1.94
CA ALA A 75 6.37 -8.60 2.88
C ALA A 75 7.71 -8.94 2.27
N ASN A 76 8.77 -8.47 2.91
CA ASN A 76 10.14 -8.60 2.42
C ASN A 76 10.31 -7.96 1.03
N VAL A 77 9.63 -6.84 0.82
CA VAL A 77 9.59 -6.09 -0.44
C VAL A 77 10.15 -4.69 -0.19
N VAL A 78 11.02 -4.25 -1.08
CA VAL A 78 11.68 -2.94 -0.99
C VAL A 78 10.68 -1.83 -1.27
N ILE A 79 10.75 -0.78 -0.43
CA ILE A 79 10.10 0.50 -0.66
C ILE A 79 11.15 1.42 -1.31
N ASN A 80 10.88 1.87 -2.52
CA ASN A 80 11.74 2.81 -3.22
C ASN A 80 11.23 4.25 -3.04
N GLY A 81 12.14 5.22 -3.19
CA GLY A 81 11.80 6.63 -3.19
C GLY A 81 11.54 7.25 -1.82
N ILE A 82 11.99 6.60 -0.75
CA ILE A 82 11.98 7.17 0.60
C ILE A 82 13.40 7.54 1.03
N ALA A 83 13.52 8.66 1.73
CA ALA A 83 14.79 9.15 2.29
C ALA A 83 15.11 8.51 3.65
N GLY A 84 14.08 8.15 4.41
CA GLY A 84 14.22 7.58 5.74
C GLY A 84 12.88 7.28 6.40
N LEU A 85 12.94 6.82 7.63
CA LEU A 85 11.78 6.63 8.51
C LEU A 85 11.88 7.63 9.66
N LEU A 86 10.72 8.05 10.19
CA LEU A 86 10.68 8.88 11.39
C LEU A 86 11.09 8.11 12.65
N VAL A 87 10.83 6.80 12.65
CA VAL A 87 11.13 5.92 13.78
C VAL A 87 11.78 4.64 13.26
N ASP A 88 12.93 4.31 13.77
CA ASP A 88 13.59 3.03 13.56
C ASP A 88 13.30 2.10 14.74
N TYR A 89 13.06 0.84 14.44
CA TYR A 89 12.78 -0.21 15.43
C TYR A 89 13.92 -1.19 15.52
N THR A 90 14.32 -1.50 16.76
CA THR A 90 15.18 -2.64 17.06
C THR A 90 14.42 -3.96 16.91
N GLU A 91 15.12 -5.08 16.85
CA GLU A 91 14.49 -6.41 16.78
C GLU A 91 13.57 -6.67 17.98
N ARG A 92 14.02 -6.29 19.17
CA ARG A 92 13.28 -6.47 20.42
C ARG A 92 11.97 -5.64 20.46
N GLU A 93 12.01 -4.42 19.97
CA GLU A 93 10.80 -3.58 19.86
C GLU A 93 9.83 -4.14 18.83
N GLN A 94 10.34 -4.69 17.74
CA GLN A 94 9.52 -5.32 16.72
C GLN A 94 8.82 -6.61 17.20
N GLU A 95 9.43 -7.38 18.10
CA GLU A 95 8.78 -8.56 18.68
C GLU A 95 7.46 -8.19 19.35
N VAL A 96 7.44 -7.08 20.09
CA VAL A 96 6.22 -6.57 20.73
C VAL A 96 5.19 -6.13 19.70
N LEU A 97 5.61 -5.49 18.60
CA LEU A 97 4.71 -5.07 17.53
C LEU A 97 4.12 -6.25 16.77
N ASN A 98 4.87 -7.33 16.63
CA ASN A 98 4.46 -8.49 15.83
C ASN A 98 3.32 -9.28 16.48
N SER A 99 3.27 -9.33 17.80
CA SER A 99 2.20 -10.00 18.54
C SER A 99 2.10 -9.40 19.95
N ASP A 100 1.18 -8.45 20.11
CA ASP A 100 0.86 -7.96 21.42
C ASP A 100 0.05 -9.03 22.19
N THR A 101 0.66 -9.56 23.24
CA THR A 101 0.06 -10.62 24.07
C THR A 101 -1.14 -10.13 24.87
N ALA A 102 -1.22 -8.83 25.16
CA ALA A 102 -2.30 -8.24 25.96
C ALA A 102 -3.53 -7.88 25.11
N VAL A 103 -3.32 -7.29 23.93
CA VAL A 103 -4.39 -6.79 23.06
C VAL A 103 -4.66 -7.70 21.87
N GLY A 104 -3.76 -8.62 21.57
CA GLY A 104 -3.87 -9.57 20.46
C GLY A 104 -3.75 -8.94 19.08
N LYS A 105 -3.28 -7.70 18.98
CA LYS A 105 -3.11 -6.98 17.72
C LYS A 105 -1.68 -7.11 17.21
N SER A 106 -1.53 -7.07 15.89
CA SER A 106 -0.22 -7.03 15.21
C SER A 106 -0.06 -5.74 14.43
N ILE A 107 1.14 -5.17 14.49
CA ILE A 107 1.54 -3.99 13.73
C ILE A 107 2.68 -4.39 12.80
N ASN A 108 2.51 -4.17 11.50
CA ASN A 108 3.54 -4.42 10.52
C ASN A 108 4.50 -3.24 10.49
N ALA A 109 5.80 -3.52 10.52
CA ALA A 109 6.83 -2.49 10.52
C ALA A 109 7.43 -2.28 9.14
N ILE A 110 8.00 -1.10 8.91
CA ILE A 110 8.93 -0.83 7.82
C ILE A 110 10.30 -0.72 8.48
N ARG A 111 11.30 -1.46 7.99
CA ARG A 111 12.64 -1.50 8.58
C ARG A 111 13.73 -1.34 7.53
N GLN A 112 14.84 -0.77 7.98
CA GLN A 112 16.06 -0.74 7.19
C GLN A 112 16.87 -2.02 7.42
N PHE A 113 17.34 -2.60 6.31
CA PHE A 113 18.27 -3.72 6.34
C PHE A 113 19.54 -3.36 5.59
N PRO A 114 20.73 -3.57 6.19
CA PRO A 114 22.00 -3.29 5.54
C PRO A 114 22.10 -4.00 4.18
N GLY A 115 22.49 -3.24 3.16
CA GLY A 115 22.60 -3.76 1.79
C GLY A 115 21.31 -4.05 1.04
N ARG A 116 20.13 -3.90 1.69
CA ARG A 116 18.82 -4.21 1.10
C ARG A 116 17.85 -3.03 1.07
N GLY A 117 18.16 -1.96 1.80
CA GLY A 117 17.32 -0.77 1.90
C GLY A 117 16.13 -0.94 2.84
N TRP A 118 15.07 -0.18 2.56
CA TRP A 118 13.85 -0.13 3.37
C TRP A 118 12.88 -1.21 2.93
N LEU A 119 12.51 -2.11 3.83
CA LEU A 119 11.64 -3.24 3.55
C LEU A 119 10.34 -3.15 4.34
N VAL A 120 9.24 -3.54 3.69
CA VAL A 120 8.00 -3.90 4.41
C VAL A 120 8.27 -5.20 5.17
N TRP A 121 8.14 -5.14 6.50
CA TRP A 121 8.48 -6.25 7.39
C TRP A 121 7.27 -6.62 8.25
N GLY A 122 6.48 -7.55 7.75
CA GLY A 122 5.25 -8.04 8.38
C GLY A 122 4.07 -8.00 7.42
N THR A 123 3.16 -8.97 7.57
CA THR A 123 1.91 -9.11 6.80
C THR A 123 0.80 -9.67 7.65
N ARG A 124 0.74 -9.25 8.90
CA ARG A 124 -0.36 -9.63 9.79
C ARG A 124 -1.49 -8.62 9.72
N THR A 125 -2.69 -9.09 9.93
CA THR A 125 -3.88 -8.28 10.16
C THR A 125 -3.92 -7.80 11.61
N LEU A 126 -4.87 -6.94 11.96
CA LEU A 126 -5.11 -6.58 13.35
C LEU A 126 -5.61 -7.74 14.22
N ALA A 127 -6.07 -8.84 13.62
CA ALA A 127 -6.40 -10.08 14.30
C ALA A 127 -5.15 -10.95 14.52
N GLY A 128 -4.12 -10.39 15.18
CA GLY A 128 -2.78 -10.97 15.28
C GLY A 128 -2.70 -12.33 15.94
N ASN A 129 -3.62 -12.64 16.87
CA ASN A 129 -3.69 -13.91 17.58
C ASN A 129 -4.71 -14.89 16.99
N ASP A 130 -5.48 -14.48 15.98
CA ASP A 130 -6.43 -15.35 15.31
C ASP A 130 -5.69 -16.39 14.44
N ALA A 131 -6.05 -17.66 14.55
CA ALA A 131 -5.41 -18.72 13.80
C ALA A 131 -5.75 -18.70 12.30
N GLU A 132 -6.95 -18.22 11.93
CA GLU A 132 -7.45 -18.21 10.56
C GLU A 132 -7.11 -16.91 9.83
N TRP A 133 -7.35 -15.76 10.49
CA TRP A 133 -7.33 -14.45 9.83
C TRP A 133 -6.11 -13.58 10.15
N ARG A 134 -5.12 -14.10 10.83
CA ARG A 134 -3.92 -13.34 11.20
C ARG A 134 -3.08 -12.85 10.01
N TYR A 135 -3.17 -13.51 8.86
CA TYR A 135 -2.35 -13.17 7.70
C TYR A 135 -3.12 -12.39 6.63
N VAL A 136 -2.56 -11.26 6.21
CA VAL A 136 -3.13 -10.39 5.18
C VAL A 136 -3.34 -11.14 3.86
N SER A 137 -2.39 -11.98 3.45
CA SER A 137 -2.50 -12.76 2.21
C SER A 137 -3.69 -13.72 2.22
N VAL A 138 -3.93 -14.41 3.34
CA VAL A 138 -5.08 -15.32 3.50
C VAL A 138 -6.38 -14.53 3.44
N ARG A 139 -6.50 -13.46 4.25
CA ARG A 139 -7.72 -12.65 4.28
C ARG A 139 -8.06 -12.03 2.92
N ARG A 140 -7.06 -11.48 2.23
CA ARG A 140 -7.26 -10.88 0.90
C ARG A 140 -7.61 -11.93 -0.16
N PHE A 141 -7.00 -13.11 -0.09
CA PHE A 141 -7.33 -14.20 -0.99
C PHE A 141 -8.77 -14.68 -0.79
N CYS A 142 -9.23 -14.89 0.44
CA CYS A 142 -10.62 -15.23 0.73
C CYS A 142 -11.59 -14.15 0.26
N ASN A 143 -11.29 -12.86 0.52
CA ASN A 143 -12.12 -11.77 0.02
C ASN A 143 -12.23 -11.77 -1.52
N MET A 144 -11.12 -12.06 -2.22
CA MET A 144 -11.14 -12.18 -3.68
C MET A 144 -12.03 -13.34 -4.14
N ILE A 145 -11.97 -14.49 -3.48
CA ILE A 145 -12.82 -15.65 -3.78
C ILE A 145 -14.29 -15.28 -3.56
N GLU A 146 -14.62 -14.72 -2.39
CA GLU A 146 -15.99 -14.33 -2.03
C GLU A 146 -16.59 -13.36 -3.06
N VAL A 147 -15.85 -12.31 -3.45
CA VAL A 147 -16.31 -11.34 -4.43
C VAL A 147 -16.48 -11.99 -5.80
N SER A 148 -15.51 -12.81 -6.23
CA SER A 148 -15.58 -13.47 -7.56
C SER A 148 -16.75 -14.44 -7.65
N ILE A 149 -16.98 -15.25 -6.60
CA ILE A 149 -18.10 -16.20 -6.56
C ILE A 149 -19.44 -15.44 -6.50
N ARG A 150 -19.53 -14.37 -5.71
CA ARG A 150 -20.74 -13.54 -5.63
C ARG A 150 -21.10 -12.97 -7.00
N GLN A 151 -20.16 -12.35 -7.69
CA GLN A 151 -20.36 -11.79 -9.02
C GLN A 151 -20.78 -12.87 -10.04
N ALA A 152 -20.13 -14.04 -10.01
CA ALA A 152 -20.50 -15.13 -10.91
C ALA A 152 -21.88 -15.72 -10.57
N ALA A 153 -22.26 -15.77 -9.28
CA ALA A 153 -23.56 -16.25 -8.83
C ALA A 153 -24.72 -15.33 -9.23
N GLU A 154 -24.47 -14.06 -9.54
CA GLU A 154 -25.51 -13.13 -10.03
C GLU A 154 -26.20 -13.64 -11.30
N SER A 155 -25.49 -14.39 -12.16
CA SER A 155 -26.08 -15.01 -13.36
C SER A 155 -27.13 -16.09 -13.06
N PHE A 156 -27.16 -16.60 -11.83
CA PHE A 156 -28.11 -17.62 -11.38
C PHE A 156 -29.31 -17.04 -10.61
N ALA A 157 -29.37 -15.71 -10.41
CA ALA A 157 -30.38 -15.07 -9.56
C ALA A 157 -31.83 -15.31 -10.01
N PHE A 158 -32.06 -15.54 -11.30
CA PHE A 158 -33.39 -15.81 -11.88
C PHE A 158 -33.57 -17.24 -12.37
N GLU A 159 -32.61 -18.12 -12.09
CA GLU A 159 -32.73 -19.54 -12.43
C GLU A 159 -33.62 -20.28 -11.42
N PRO A 160 -34.30 -21.35 -11.83
CA PRO A 160 -35.07 -22.18 -10.92
C PRO A 160 -34.23 -22.72 -9.76
N ASN A 161 -34.81 -22.78 -8.58
CA ASN A 161 -34.17 -23.34 -7.40
C ASN A 161 -34.24 -24.87 -7.39
N ASP A 162 -33.46 -25.50 -8.24
CA ASP A 162 -33.41 -26.95 -8.45
C ASP A 162 -31.99 -27.54 -8.41
N GLY A 163 -31.93 -28.88 -8.42
CA GLY A 163 -30.67 -29.60 -8.37
C GLY A 163 -29.77 -29.39 -9.58
N ALA A 164 -30.32 -29.02 -10.75
CA ALA A 164 -29.56 -28.73 -11.94
C ALA A 164 -28.84 -27.39 -11.81
N THR A 165 -29.52 -26.39 -11.30
CA THR A 165 -28.94 -25.07 -11.03
C THR A 165 -27.84 -25.15 -9.96
N TRP A 166 -28.07 -25.90 -8.89
CA TRP A 166 -27.05 -26.09 -7.84
C TRP A 166 -25.83 -26.86 -8.37
N GLY A 167 -26.05 -27.86 -9.23
CA GLY A 167 -24.95 -28.59 -9.87
C GLY A 167 -24.08 -27.69 -10.76
N ARG A 168 -24.71 -26.82 -11.57
CA ARG A 168 -23.99 -25.83 -12.41
C ARG A 168 -23.20 -24.84 -11.57
N LEU A 169 -23.81 -24.28 -10.51
CA LEU A 169 -23.15 -23.35 -9.61
C LEU A 169 -21.93 -24.01 -8.93
N ARG A 170 -22.11 -25.22 -8.39
CA ARG A 170 -21.02 -25.98 -7.77
C ARG A 170 -19.88 -26.23 -8.74
N THR A 171 -20.18 -26.72 -9.95
CA THR A 171 -19.15 -26.97 -10.99
C THR A 171 -18.39 -25.70 -11.35
N MET A 172 -19.07 -24.57 -11.42
CA MET A 172 -18.44 -23.27 -11.68
C MET A 172 -17.46 -22.90 -10.56
N ILE A 173 -17.85 -23.05 -9.31
CA ILE A 173 -17.01 -22.77 -8.13
C ILE A 173 -15.79 -23.73 -8.12
N ASP A 174 -16.01 -25.01 -8.30
CA ASP A 174 -14.94 -26.03 -8.32
C ASP A 174 -13.93 -25.75 -9.43
N ASN A 175 -14.38 -25.39 -10.61
CA ASN A 175 -13.51 -25.00 -11.73
C ASN A 175 -12.69 -23.74 -11.39
N TYR A 176 -13.32 -22.72 -10.80
CA TYR A 176 -12.62 -21.49 -10.40
C TYR A 176 -11.54 -21.80 -9.35
N LEU A 177 -11.85 -22.56 -8.32
CA LEU A 177 -10.89 -22.93 -7.27
C LEU A 177 -9.76 -23.81 -7.84
N THR A 178 -10.06 -24.72 -8.75
CA THR A 178 -9.06 -25.55 -9.45
C THR A 178 -8.08 -24.68 -10.25
N VAL A 179 -8.56 -23.66 -10.94
CA VAL A 179 -7.68 -22.69 -11.65
C VAL A 179 -6.77 -21.98 -10.65
N LYS A 180 -7.30 -21.55 -9.51
CA LYS A 180 -6.49 -20.90 -8.46
C LYS A 180 -5.47 -21.85 -7.83
N TRP A 181 -5.85 -23.09 -7.60
CA TRP A 181 -4.94 -24.13 -7.12
C TRP A 181 -3.78 -24.37 -8.12
N ARG A 182 -4.08 -24.53 -9.40
CA ARG A 182 -3.05 -24.65 -10.45
C ARG A 182 -2.11 -23.47 -10.53
N ALA A 183 -2.60 -22.27 -10.21
CA ALA A 183 -1.79 -21.06 -10.12
C ALA A 183 -0.94 -20.99 -8.83
N GLY A 184 -1.05 -22.00 -7.94
CA GLY A 184 -0.30 -22.06 -6.67
C GLY A 184 -0.88 -21.23 -5.54
N ALA A 185 -2.16 -20.86 -5.61
CA ALA A 185 -2.83 -20.09 -4.58
C ALA A 185 -3.22 -20.95 -3.36
N LEU A 186 -3.52 -22.21 -3.58
CA LEU A 186 -3.92 -23.17 -2.56
C LEU A 186 -2.84 -24.24 -2.40
N PRO A 187 -2.44 -24.58 -1.15
CA PRO A 187 -1.54 -25.70 -0.89
C PRO A 187 -2.27 -27.02 -1.08
N GLY A 188 -1.53 -28.08 -1.40
CA GLY A 188 -2.05 -29.43 -1.57
C GLY A 188 -1.66 -30.04 -2.91
N GLN A 189 -1.59 -31.39 -2.95
CA GLN A 189 -1.19 -32.11 -4.15
C GLN A 189 -2.36 -32.33 -5.13
N ARG A 190 -3.60 -32.34 -4.64
CA ARG A 190 -4.83 -32.48 -5.46
C ARG A 190 -5.92 -31.56 -4.91
N PRO A 191 -6.80 -31.03 -5.78
CA PRO A 191 -8.05 -30.43 -5.33
C PRO A 191 -8.95 -31.55 -4.83
N GLU A 192 -9.41 -31.44 -3.61
CA GLU A 192 -10.43 -32.31 -3.01
C GLU A 192 -11.81 -31.69 -3.14
#